data_0b60960c5f95adb0c76d57e47c619785
#
_entry.id   0b60960c5f95adb0c76d57e47c619785
#
_cell.length_a   1.000
_cell.length_b   1.000
_cell.length_c   1.000
_cell.angle_alpha   90.00
_cell.angle_beta   90.00
_cell.angle_gamma   90.00
#
_symmetry.space_group_name_H-M   'P 1'
#
loop_
_entity.id
_entity.type
_entity.pdbx_description
1 polymer ?
#
loop_
_entity_poly.entity_id
_entity_poly.type
_entity_poly.pdbx_seq_one_letter_code
_entity_poly.pdbx_strand_id
1 'polypeptide(L)'
;MAIGERIRFIRNLRGMTQKYLGTLVGFPEKTADIRMAQYESGTRTPKADLTKSLADALDVSPLALRVPDIDSYLGLMHTLFAREDLYGLTIENKDGSVTFRFDPRKGKDAARIADMVTAWADVSAKYRNGDMSRNDYDTWRYSYPAHDETQNYVKVPSQALSDALVEAFKDKL
;
A
#
# COMPACT_ATOMS: atom_id res chain seq x y z
N MET A 1 10.43 7.32 -2.35
CA MET A 1 9.29 8.10 -2.93
C MET A 1 8.50 8.71 -1.78
N ALA A 2 8.57 10.04 -1.64
CA ALA A 2 7.87 10.74 -0.57
C ALA A 2 6.33 10.62 -0.73
N ILE A 3 5.59 10.72 0.38
CA ILE A 3 4.11 10.62 0.37
C ILE A 3 3.47 11.57 -0.66
N GLY A 4 4.04 12.78 -0.84
CA GLY A 4 3.54 13.75 -1.82
C GLY A 4 3.64 13.28 -3.26
N GLU A 5 4.77 12.69 -3.64
CA GLU A 5 4.97 12.11 -4.97
C GLU A 5 4.01 10.93 -5.21
N ARG A 6 3.72 10.16 -4.16
CA ARG A 6 2.79 9.05 -4.23
C ARG A 6 1.35 9.52 -4.44
N ILE A 7 0.93 10.58 -3.73
CA ILE A 7 -0.37 11.24 -3.94
C ILE A 7 -0.48 11.72 -5.39
N ARG A 8 0.54 12.45 -5.89
CA ARG A 8 0.58 12.95 -7.26
C ARG A 8 0.48 11.82 -8.29
N PHE A 9 1.22 10.73 -8.08
CA PHE A 9 1.21 9.59 -8.98
C PHE A 9 -0.18 8.96 -9.09
N ILE A 10 -0.82 8.64 -7.93
CA ILE A 10 -2.14 8.00 -7.91
C ILE A 10 -3.23 8.96 -8.41
N ARG A 11 -3.15 10.26 -8.07
CA ARG A 11 -4.06 11.27 -8.61
C ARG A 11 -4.03 11.32 -10.14
N ASN A 12 -2.84 11.33 -10.72
CA ASN A 12 -2.68 11.31 -12.18
C ASN A 12 -3.22 10.01 -12.80
N LEU A 13 -2.98 8.88 -12.16
CA LEU A 13 -3.51 7.57 -12.56
C LEU A 13 -5.04 7.57 -12.60
N ARG A 14 -5.69 8.27 -11.66
CA ARG A 14 -7.15 8.45 -11.60
C ARG A 14 -7.66 9.58 -12.51
N GLY A 15 -6.80 10.24 -13.28
CA GLY A 15 -7.17 11.36 -14.17
C GLY A 15 -7.68 12.61 -13.45
N MET A 16 -7.40 12.75 -12.15
CA MET A 16 -7.88 13.88 -11.35
C MET A 16 -6.97 15.10 -11.45
N THR A 17 -7.56 16.31 -11.41
CA THR A 17 -6.79 17.55 -11.24
C THR A 17 -6.47 17.78 -9.75
N GLN A 18 -5.44 18.57 -9.46
CA GLN A 18 -5.13 19.00 -8.09
C GLN A 18 -6.30 19.72 -7.44
N LYS A 19 -6.97 20.59 -8.19
CA LYS A 19 -8.16 21.32 -7.71
C LYS A 19 -9.26 20.35 -7.32
N TYR A 20 -9.59 19.39 -8.18
CA TYR A 20 -10.63 18.40 -7.95
C TYR A 20 -10.35 17.55 -6.70
N LEU A 21 -9.17 16.96 -6.61
CA LEU A 21 -8.79 16.18 -5.43
C LEU A 21 -8.80 17.02 -4.16
N GLY A 22 -8.30 18.28 -4.24
CA GLY A 22 -8.30 19.20 -3.10
C GLY A 22 -9.71 19.52 -2.61
N THR A 23 -10.68 19.72 -3.50
CA THR A 23 -12.09 19.96 -3.11
C THR A 23 -12.72 18.71 -2.48
N LEU A 24 -12.43 17.52 -2.98
CA LEU A 24 -12.93 16.26 -2.41
C LEU A 24 -12.48 16.04 -0.96
N VAL A 25 -11.27 16.48 -0.61
CA VAL A 25 -10.74 16.40 0.77
C VAL A 25 -11.07 17.61 1.64
N GLY A 26 -11.99 18.46 1.18
CA GLY A 26 -12.54 19.58 1.96
C GLY A 26 -11.73 20.86 1.92
N PHE A 27 -10.79 21.06 0.96
CA PHE A 27 -10.14 22.34 0.80
C PHE A 27 -11.08 23.37 0.12
N PRO A 28 -11.03 24.66 0.53
CA PRO A 28 -11.78 25.69 -0.14
C PRO A 28 -11.43 25.74 -1.65
N GLU A 29 -12.43 25.81 -2.50
CA GLU A 29 -12.26 25.72 -3.96
C GLU A 29 -11.23 26.70 -4.54
N LYS A 30 -11.15 27.92 -3.96
CA LYS A 30 -10.21 28.96 -4.39
C LYS A 30 -8.74 28.65 -4.12
N THR A 31 -8.45 27.71 -3.23
CA THR A 31 -7.08 27.38 -2.79
C THR A 31 -6.77 25.88 -2.86
N ALA A 32 -7.70 25.10 -3.38
CA ALA A 32 -7.61 23.64 -3.38
C ALA A 32 -6.41 23.13 -4.18
N ASP A 33 -6.18 23.68 -5.36
CA ASP A 33 -5.02 23.40 -6.23
C ASP A 33 -3.69 23.78 -5.57
N ILE A 34 -3.61 24.99 -5.01
CA ILE A 34 -2.39 25.48 -4.34
C ILE A 34 -2.04 24.61 -3.14
N ARG A 35 -3.04 24.25 -2.32
CA ARG A 35 -2.83 23.37 -1.17
C ARG A 35 -2.40 21.98 -1.60
N MET A 36 -3.04 21.42 -2.62
CA MET A 36 -2.68 20.10 -3.13
C MET A 36 -1.26 20.09 -3.71
N ALA A 37 -0.88 21.12 -4.46
CA ALA A 37 0.48 21.30 -4.97
C ALA A 37 1.53 21.33 -3.85
N GLN A 38 1.23 21.94 -2.70
CA GLN A 38 2.13 21.94 -1.54
C GLN A 38 2.33 20.55 -0.94
N TYR A 39 1.29 19.71 -0.90
CA TYR A 39 1.41 18.32 -0.43
C TYR A 39 2.14 17.46 -1.45
N GLU A 40 1.84 17.60 -2.73
CA GLU A 40 2.48 16.83 -3.80
C GLU A 40 3.96 17.17 -3.99
N SER A 41 4.37 18.40 -3.73
CA SER A 41 5.77 18.83 -3.80
C SER A 41 6.58 18.50 -2.53
N GLY A 42 5.92 18.00 -1.47
CA GLY A 42 6.58 17.76 -0.19
C GLY A 42 6.81 19.01 0.67
N THR A 43 6.40 20.21 0.21
CA THR A 43 6.46 21.45 1.02
C THR A 43 5.64 21.32 2.30
N ARG A 44 4.58 20.48 2.26
CA ARG A 44 3.80 20.09 3.43
C ARG A 44 3.62 18.57 3.45
N THR A 45 3.63 17.99 4.65
CA THR A 45 3.31 16.59 4.86
C THR A 45 1.89 16.45 5.40
N PRO A 46 1.02 15.63 4.78
CA PRO A 46 -0.33 15.44 5.29
C PRO A 46 -0.29 14.68 6.63
N LYS A 47 -1.10 15.15 7.59
CA LYS A 47 -1.33 14.43 8.85
C LYS A 47 -2.22 13.20 8.60
N ALA A 48 -2.34 12.33 9.61
CA ALA A 48 -3.05 11.05 9.52
C ALA A 48 -4.49 11.21 8.96
N ASP A 49 -5.25 12.17 9.45
CA ASP A 49 -6.64 12.39 9.02
C ASP A 49 -6.73 12.81 7.54
N LEU A 50 -5.87 13.74 7.12
CA LEU A 50 -5.81 14.15 5.72
C LEU A 50 -5.31 13.01 4.82
N THR A 51 -4.36 12.21 5.30
CA THR A 51 -3.89 11.02 4.55
C THR A 51 -5.03 10.03 4.34
N LYS A 52 -5.88 9.82 5.35
CA LYS A 52 -7.05 8.97 5.24
C LYS A 52 -8.05 9.54 4.23
N SER A 53 -8.40 10.83 4.35
CA SER A 53 -9.31 11.49 3.40
C SER A 53 -8.79 11.46 1.96
N LEU A 54 -7.47 11.63 1.76
CA LEU A 54 -6.85 11.51 0.44
C LEU A 54 -6.92 10.08 -0.10
N ALA A 55 -6.69 9.07 0.75
CA ALA A 55 -6.81 7.67 0.37
C ALA A 55 -8.25 7.32 -0.03
N ASP A 56 -9.23 7.75 0.76
CA ASP A 56 -10.65 7.57 0.47
C ASP A 56 -11.04 8.24 -0.86
N ALA A 57 -10.62 9.50 -1.08
CA ALA A 57 -10.90 10.24 -2.31
C ALA A 57 -10.23 9.64 -3.57
N LEU A 58 -9.09 8.99 -3.39
CA LEU A 58 -8.32 8.31 -4.46
C LEU A 58 -8.74 6.84 -4.64
N ASP A 59 -9.63 6.34 -3.77
CA ASP A 59 -10.05 4.93 -3.75
C ASP A 59 -8.85 3.96 -3.62
N VAL A 60 -8.04 4.17 -2.58
CA VAL A 60 -6.86 3.35 -2.26
C VAL A 60 -6.71 3.15 -0.76
N SER A 61 -5.92 2.13 -0.37
CA SER A 61 -5.51 1.98 1.02
C SER A 61 -4.63 3.16 1.47
N PRO A 62 -4.79 3.70 2.69
CA PRO A 62 -3.84 4.66 3.26
C PRO A 62 -2.39 4.18 3.23
N LEU A 63 -2.17 2.87 3.30
CA LEU A 63 -0.84 2.26 3.18
C LEU A 63 -0.23 2.44 1.78
N ALA A 64 -1.05 2.51 0.74
CA ALA A 64 -0.59 2.79 -0.61
C ALA A 64 0.00 4.20 -0.78
N LEU A 65 -0.38 5.15 0.10
CA LEU A 65 0.19 6.50 0.16
C LEU A 65 1.42 6.58 1.06
N ARG A 66 1.51 5.73 2.09
CA ARG A 66 2.59 5.72 3.11
C ARG A 66 3.69 4.72 2.78
N VAL A 67 4.11 4.64 1.54
CA VAL A 67 5.24 3.79 1.17
C VAL A 67 6.51 4.33 1.81
N PRO A 68 7.32 3.49 2.50
CA PRO A 68 8.60 3.90 3.04
C PRO A 68 9.49 4.55 1.98
N ASP A 69 10.23 5.58 2.37
CA ASP A 69 11.17 6.25 1.49
C ASP A 69 12.43 5.41 1.34
N ILE A 70 12.53 4.71 0.22
CA ILE A 70 13.70 3.93 -0.18
C ILE A 70 14.33 4.53 -1.44
N ASP A 71 14.35 5.84 -1.54
CA ASP A 71 14.64 6.59 -2.76
C ASP A 71 16.09 6.50 -3.27
N SER A 72 16.99 5.85 -2.55
CA SER A 72 18.33 5.55 -3.04
C SER A 72 18.48 4.08 -3.40
N TYR A 73 19.27 3.79 -4.43
CA TYR A 73 19.63 2.40 -4.76
C TYR A 73 20.25 1.66 -3.58
N LEU A 74 21.05 2.35 -2.78
CA LEU A 74 21.62 1.78 -1.55
C LEU A 74 20.57 1.52 -0.49
N GLY A 75 19.61 2.41 -0.29
CA GLY A 75 18.48 2.22 0.62
C GLY A 75 17.60 1.04 0.21
N LEU A 76 17.32 0.90 -1.08
CA LEU A 76 16.63 -0.27 -1.62
C LEU A 76 17.42 -1.55 -1.35
N MET A 77 18.73 -1.57 -1.63
CA MET A 77 19.56 -2.75 -1.38
C MET A 77 19.57 -3.15 0.10
N HIS A 78 19.77 -2.19 1.03
CA HIS A 78 19.71 -2.50 2.46
C HIS A 78 18.31 -2.97 2.91
N THR A 79 17.24 -2.48 2.28
CA THR A 79 15.90 -2.99 2.51
C THR A 79 15.78 -4.45 2.08
N LEU A 80 16.31 -4.81 0.93
CA LEU A 80 16.32 -6.20 0.44
C LEU A 80 17.14 -7.12 1.36
N PHE A 81 18.33 -6.67 1.80
CA PHE A 81 19.15 -7.41 2.77
C PHE A 81 18.40 -7.67 4.08
N ALA A 82 17.71 -6.65 4.61
CA ALA A 82 16.88 -6.82 5.79
C ALA A 82 15.71 -7.81 5.57
N ARG A 83 15.20 -7.93 4.34
CA ARG A 83 14.17 -8.96 4.00
C ARG A 83 14.77 -10.36 3.92
N GLU A 84 16.02 -10.49 3.50
CA GLU A 84 16.77 -11.75 3.56
C GLU A 84 16.91 -12.24 5.00
N ASP A 85 17.34 -11.35 5.91
CA ASP A 85 17.52 -11.67 7.32
C ASP A 85 16.21 -12.07 8.03
N LEU A 86 15.13 -11.30 7.80
CA LEU A 86 13.88 -11.43 8.54
C LEU A 86 12.88 -12.41 7.94
N TYR A 87 12.82 -12.49 6.61
CA TYR A 87 11.77 -13.24 5.91
C TYR A 87 12.30 -14.30 4.95
N GLY A 88 13.62 -14.56 4.97
CA GLY A 88 14.22 -15.56 4.12
C GLY A 88 14.08 -15.25 2.63
N LEU A 89 14.14 -13.95 2.27
CA LEU A 89 14.30 -13.57 0.86
C LEU A 89 15.60 -14.17 0.36
N THR A 90 15.54 -14.83 -0.78
CA THR A 90 16.71 -15.35 -1.49
C THR A 90 16.74 -14.80 -2.91
N ILE A 91 17.94 -14.64 -3.46
CA ILE A 91 18.14 -14.10 -4.80
C ILE A 91 18.90 -15.14 -5.61
N GLU A 92 18.34 -15.52 -6.74
CA GLU A 92 18.96 -16.45 -7.69
C GLU A 92 19.19 -15.72 -9.01
N ASN A 93 20.39 -15.91 -9.59
CA ASN A 93 20.68 -15.49 -10.95
C ASN A 93 20.72 -16.75 -11.82
N LYS A 94 19.82 -16.84 -12.77
CA LYS A 94 19.79 -17.93 -13.75
C LYS A 94 19.77 -17.33 -15.15
N ASP A 95 20.84 -17.60 -15.90
CA ASP A 95 20.99 -17.16 -17.29
C ASP A 95 20.80 -15.64 -17.49
N GLY A 96 21.28 -14.82 -16.54
CA GLY A 96 21.13 -13.37 -16.55
C GLY A 96 19.78 -12.86 -16.05
N SER A 97 18.86 -13.75 -15.66
CA SER A 97 17.60 -13.40 -15.03
C SER A 97 17.71 -13.52 -13.51
N VAL A 98 17.44 -12.41 -12.83
CA VAL A 98 17.44 -12.36 -11.36
C VAL A 98 16.04 -12.63 -10.84
N THR A 99 15.93 -13.66 -9.99
CA THR A 99 14.67 -14.07 -9.37
C THR A 99 14.73 -13.89 -7.87
N PHE A 100 13.68 -13.31 -7.31
CA PHE A 100 13.47 -13.19 -5.87
C PHE A 100 12.52 -14.29 -5.40
N ARG A 101 12.88 -14.95 -4.28
CA ARG A 101 12.08 -15.99 -3.67
C ARG A 101 12.03 -15.81 -2.17
N PHE A 102 10.89 -16.07 -1.54
CA PHE A 102 10.75 -16.16 -0.09
C PHE A 102 10.71 -17.63 0.33
N ASP A 103 11.51 -18.00 1.34
CA ASP A 103 11.48 -19.36 1.89
C ASP A 103 10.49 -19.46 3.05
N PRO A 104 9.31 -20.08 2.86
CA PRO A 104 8.29 -20.16 3.91
C PRO A 104 8.74 -20.95 5.14
N ARG A 105 9.82 -21.74 5.03
CA ARG A 105 10.36 -22.56 6.13
C ARG A 105 11.15 -21.74 7.15
N LYS A 106 11.49 -20.47 6.83
CA LYS A 106 12.21 -19.56 7.73
C LYS A 106 11.38 -19.07 8.92
N GLY A 107 10.08 -19.37 8.96
CA GLY A 107 9.19 -19.06 10.08
C GLY A 107 7.81 -18.57 9.64
N LYS A 108 6.95 -18.28 10.62
CA LYS A 108 5.55 -17.89 10.36
C LYS A 108 5.42 -16.62 9.50
N ASP A 109 6.27 -15.64 9.76
CA ASP A 109 6.23 -14.38 9.01
C ASP A 109 6.78 -14.54 7.58
N ALA A 110 7.79 -15.40 7.40
CA ALA A 110 8.28 -15.77 6.08
C ALA A 110 7.22 -16.54 5.26
N ALA A 111 6.50 -17.48 5.88
CA ALA A 111 5.39 -18.18 5.25
C ALA A 111 4.29 -17.20 4.82
N ARG A 112 3.88 -16.30 5.73
CA ARG A 112 2.85 -15.29 5.44
C ARG A 112 3.24 -14.37 4.27
N ILE A 113 4.49 -13.87 4.25
CA ILE A 113 4.93 -13.01 3.14
C ILE A 113 5.04 -13.79 1.83
N ALA A 114 5.43 -15.07 1.87
CA ALA A 114 5.45 -15.93 0.70
C ALA A 114 4.05 -16.10 0.09
N ASP A 115 3.02 -16.35 0.92
CA ASP A 115 1.63 -16.45 0.47
C ASP A 115 1.14 -15.14 -0.15
N MET A 116 1.43 -14.00 0.48
CA MET A 116 1.05 -12.67 -0.03
C MET A 116 1.72 -12.37 -1.38
N VAL A 117 3.00 -12.72 -1.54
CA VAL A 117 3.73 -12.53 -2.79
C VAL A 117 3.24 -13.50 -3.88
N THR A 118 2.84 -14.72 -3.50
CA THR A 118 2.22 -15.68 -4.41
C THR A 118 0.88 -15.15 -4.93
N ALA A 119 0.02 -14.65 -4.06
CA ALA A 119 -1.24 -14.02 -4.48
C ALA A 119 -1.00 -12.85 -5.45
N TRP A 120 0.00 -12.02 -5.18
CA TRP A 120 0.38 -10.96 -6.11
C TRP A 120 0.88 -11.50 -7.45
N ALA A 121 1.68 -12.57 -7.44
CA ALA A 121 2.18 -13.21 -8.68
C ALA A 121 1.03 -13.74 -9.54
N ASP A 122 0.01 -14.37 -8.92
CA ASP A 122 -1.17 -14.89 -9.60
C ASP A 122 -2.00 -13.78 -10.25
N VAL A 123 -2.26 -12.70 -9.52
CA VAL A 123 -2.98 -11.54 -10.03
C VAL A 123 -2.18 -10.84 -11.14
N SER A 124 -0.87 -10.74 -10.98
CA SER A 124 0.03 -10.20 -12.01
C SER A 124 0.05 -11.07 -13.28
N ALA A 125 -0.04 -12.40 -13.13
CA ALA A 125 -0.14 -13.32 -14.26
C ALA A 125 -1.46 -13.11 -15.03
N LYS A 126 -2.60 -13.01 -14.35
CA LYS A 126 -3.90 -12.69 -14.98
C LYS A 126 -3.82 -11.40 -15.81
N TYR A 127 -3.21 -10.34 -15.23
CA TYR A 127 -3.02 -9.10 -15.97
C TYR A 127 -2.13 -9.27 -17.23
N ARG A 128 -1.00 -9.97 -17.11
CA ARG A 128 -0.08 -10.20 -18.24
C ARG A 128 -0.69 -11.06 -19.35
N ASN A 129 -1.56 -11.99 -18.99
CA ASN A 129 -2.24 -12.88 -19.94
C ASN A 129 -3.47 -12.22 -20.59
N GLY A 130 -3.88 -11.02 -20.15
CA GLY A 130 -5.06 -10.33 -20.67
C GLY A 130 -6.38 -10.75 -20.01
N ASP A 131 -6.32 -11.59 -18.97
CA ASP A 131 -7.50 -12.06 -18.20
C ASP A 131 -7.99 -11.01 -17.20
N MET A 132 -7.22 -9.94 -16.99
CA MET A 132 -7.53 -8.84 -16.08
C MET A 132 -7.17 -7.51 -16.72
N SER A 133 -8.03 -6.50 -16.55
CA SER A 133 -7.74 -5.15 -17.03
C SER A 133 -6.64 -4.48 -16.20
N ARG A 134 -5.98 -3.46 -16.78
CA ARG A 134 -5.01 -2.63 -16.04
C ARG A 134 -5.65 -1.94 -14.83
N ASN A 135 -6.89 -1.46 -14.99
CA ASN A 135 -7.60 -0.79 -13.91
C ASN A 135 -7.90 -1.73 -12.74
N ASP A 136 -8.32 -2.97 -13.01
CA ASP A 136 -8.60 -3.97 -11.97
C ASP A 136 -7.31 -4.39 -11.25
N TYR A 137 -6.21 -4.56 -12.00
CA TYR A 137 -4.90 -4.83 -11.43
C TYR A 137 -4.39 -3.70 -10.52
N ASP A 138 -4.54 -2.44 -10.95
CA ASP A 138 -4.17 -1.28 -10.16
C ASP A 138 -5.09 -1.11 -8.94
N THR A 139 -6.38 -1.42 -9.08
CA THR A 139 -7.33 -1.44 -7.95
C THR A 139 -6.92 -2.48 -6.92
N TRP A 140 -6.60 -3.70 -7.33
CA TRP A 140 -6.12 -4.74 -6.42
C TRP A 140 -4.87 -4.30 -5.65
N ARG A 141 -3.84 -3.79 -6.37
CA ARG A 141 -2.59 -3.37 -5.75
C ARG A 141 -2.74 -2.21 -4.77
N TYR A 142 -3.52 -1.20 -5.13
CA TYR A 142 -3.62 0.03 -4.33
C TYR A 142 -4.63 -0.04 -3.20
N SER A 143 -5.59 -0.97 -3.27
CA SER A 143 -6.49 -1.26 -2.16
C SER A 143 -6.00 -2.41 -1.26
N TYR A 144 -4.88 -3.03 -1.60
CA TYR A 144 -4.35 -4.15 -0.83
C TYR A 144 -4.34 -3.82 0.68
N PRO A 145 -4.80 -4.73 1.59
CA PRO A 145 -5.18 -6.11 1.33
C PRO A 145 -6.69 -6.33 1.11
N ALA A 146 -7.49 -5.32 0.80
CA ALA A 146 -8.97 -5.41 0.78
C ALA A 146 -9.50 -6.49 -0.18
N HIS A 147 -8.77 -6.81 -1.25
CA HIS A 147 -9.13 -7.80 -2.27
C HIS A 147 -8.22 -9.04 -2.26
N ASP A 148 -7.46 -9.23 -1.17
CA ASP A 148 -6.63 -10.42 -1.02
C ASP A 148 -7.46 -11.58 -0.47
N GLU A 149 -7.64 -12.63 -1.26
CA GLU A 149 -8.39 -13.83 -0.89
C GLU A 149 -7.61 -14.80 -0.01
N THR A 150 -6.29 -14.60 0.15
CA THR A 150 -5.44 -15.50 0.95
C THR A 150 -5.73 -15.43 2.44
N GLN A 151 -6.46 -14.38 2.90
CA GLN A 151 -6.85 -14.13 4.30
C GLN A 151 -5.67 -14.14 5.30
N ASN A 152 -4.45 -14.00 4.83
CA ASN A 152 -3.24 -14.04 5.65
C ASN A 152 -2.99 -12.76 6.45
N TYR A 153 -3.83 -11.75 6.30
CA TYR A 153 -3.82 -10.55 7.14
C TYR A 153 -4.95 -10.66 8.17
N VAL A 154 -4.57 -10.63 9.41
CA VAL A 154 -5.54 -10.41 10.50
C VAL A 154 -5.97 -8.95 10.40
N LYS A 155 -7.23 -8.70 10.03
CA LYS A 155 -7.85 -7.40 10.21
C LYS A 155 -7.76 -7.10 11.71
N VAL A 156 -6.83 -6.26 12.13
CA VAL A 156 -6.85 -5.76 13.50
C VAL A 156 -8.21 -5.09 13.67
N PRO A 157 -9.06 -5.53 14.62
CA PRO A 157 -10.34 -4.90 14.85
C PRO A 157 -10.13 -3.40 14.99
N SER A 158 -10.99 -2.58 14.40
CA SER A 158 -10.92 -1.14 14.64
C SER A 158 -11.01 -0.92 16.15
N GLN A 159 -10.37 0.15 16.67
CA GLN A 159 -10.42 0.45 18.12
C GLN A 159 -11.86 0.41 18.63
N ALA A 160 -12.82 0.93 17.85
CA ALA A 160 -14.25 0.88 18.16
C ALA A 160 -14.81 -0.55 18.31
N LEU A 161 -14.36 -1.50 17.47
CA LEU A 161 -14.78 -2.91 17.60
C LEU A 161 -14.10 -3.59 18.79
N SER A 162 -12.85 -3.26 19.06
CA SER A 162 -12.13 -3.73 20.25
C SER A 162 -12.80 -3.23 21.52
N ASP A 163 -13.16 -1.96 21.59
CA ASP A 163 -13.85 -1.35 22.73
C ASP A 163 -15.26 -1.95 22.92
N ALA A 164 -15.99 -2.20 21.84
CA ALA A 164 -17.30 -2.86 21.87
C ALA A 164 -17.21 -4.33 22.34
N LEU A 165 -16.15 -5.05 21.96
CA LEU A 165 -15.90 -6.42 22.45
C LEU A 165 -15.54 -6.43 23.92
N VAL A 166 -14.68 -5.52 24.39
CA VAL A 166 -14.32 -5.37 25.81
C VAL A 166 -15.57 -5.07 26.63
N GLU A 167 -16.43 -4.16 26.19
CA GLU A 167 -17.69 -3.83 26.88
C GLU A 167 -18.67 -5.03 26.90
N ALA A 168 -18.80 -5.75 25.80
CA ALA A 168 -19.69 -6.90 25.69
C ALA A 168 -19.26 -8.11 26.57
N PHE A 169 -17.97 -8.21 26.92
CA PHE A 169 -17.45 -9.31 27.74
C PHE A 169 -17.11 -8.89 29.19
N LYS A 170 -17.31 -7.62 29.57
CA LYS A 170 -16.98 -7.08 30.86
C LYS A 170 -17.67 -7.80 32.03
N ASP A 171 -18.87 -8.33 31.81
CA ASP A 171 -19.67 -9.04 32.82
C ASP A 171 -19.45 -10.57 32.79
N LYS A 172 -18.51 -11.07 31.97
CA LYS A 172 -18.23 -12.50 31.82
C LYS A 172 -16.81 -12.91 32.26
N LEU A 173 -16.04 -11.94 32.75
CA LEU A 173 -14.73 -12.12 33.40
C LEU A 173 -14.83 -11.79 34.90
#